data_ce80658f06b7470a4abf52233e62a015
#
_entry.id   ce80658f06b7470a4abf52233e62a015
#
_cell.length_a   1.000
_cell.length_b   1.000
_cell.length_c   1.000
_cell.angle_alpha   90.00
_cell.angle_beta   90.00
_cell.angle_gamma   90.00
#
_symmetry.space_group_name_H-M   'P 1'
#
loop_
_entity.id
_entity.type
_entity.pdbx_description
1 polymer ?
#
loop_
_entity_poly.entity_id
_entity_poly.type
_entity_poly.pdbx_seq_one_letter_code
_entity_poly.pdbx_strand_id
1 'polypeptide(L)'
;GGPRIVVFNVAGISRLEERIRIRAPYVTLVGSSAPGDGVCIAGNTVEIETHDVIIRHLRFRRGATWVGDRNDSLGGNPVGNIIIDHVSASWGLDENMSMYRHMHRPPGGGPELKLPTVNITIQNSISSEGLNTYHHAFGSTLGGLNSTFHRNLWASNTGRNPSVGMYGDFTFATSFIF
;
A
#
# COMPACT_ATOMS: atom_id res chain seq x y z
N GLY A 1 19.90 1.91 7.33
CA GLY A 1 20.62 1.59 6.09
C GLY A 1 20.53 2.74 5.11
N GLY A 2 21.50 2.84 4.19
CA GLY A 2 21.50 3.88 3.15
C GLY A 2 20.45 3.66 2.05
N PRO A 3 20.38 4.54 1.05
CA PRO A 3 19.51 4.40 -0.11
C PRO A 3 19.74 3.06 -0.83
N ARG A 4 18.64 2.44 -1.30
CA ARG A 4 18.73 1.15 -1.97
C ARG A 4 17.66 0.96 -3.03
N ILE A 5 18.04 0.28 -4.09
CA ILE A 5 17.14 -0.16 -5.14
C ILE A 5 17.10 -1.69 -5.10
N VAL A 6 15.92 -2.25 -4.93
CA VAL A 6 15.68 -3.68 -4.95
C VAL A 6 15.22 -4.07 -6.35
N VAL A 7 15.99 -4.91 -7.00
CA VAL A 7 15.69 -5.48 -8.31
C VAL A 7 15.41 -6.98 -8.19
N PHE A 8 14.59 -7.50 -9.09
CA PHE A 8 14.17 -8.88 -9.08
C PHE A 8 14.79 -9.58 -10.31
N ASN A 9 15.55 -10.63 -10.06
CA ASN A 9 16.14 -11.47 -11.12
C ASN A 9 15.39 -12.80 -11.29
N VAL A 10 14.18 -12.87 -10.75
CA VAL A 10 13.28 -14.01 -10.81
C VAL A 10 11.86 -13.55 -11.05
N ALA A 11 11.05 -14.41 -11.67
CA ALA A 11 9.61 -14.20 -11.77
C ALA A 11 8.85 -15.17 -10.88
N GLY A 12 7.56 -14.94 -10.69
CA GLY A 12 6.67 -15.86 -10.01
C GLY A 12 6.14 -15.35 -8.68
N ILE A 13 5.76 -16.26 -7.79
CA ILE A 13 5.12 -15.96 -6.52
C ILE A 13 6.14 -16.11 -5.39
N SER A 14 6.44 -15.01 -4.71
CA SER A 14 7.20 -14.99 -3.46
C SER A 14 6.22 -15.04 -2.29
N ARG A 15 6.24 -16.13 -1.54
CA ARG A 15 5.36 -16.31 -0.37
C ARG A 15 6.06 -15.83 0.89
N LEU A 16 5.41 -14.89 1.58
CA LEU A 16 5.88 -14.35 2.84
C LEU A 16 5.43 -15.25 4.00
N GLU A 17 6.35 -15.65 4.84
CA GLU A 17 6.08 -16.34 6.11
C GLU A 17 5.66 -15.33 7.19
N GLU A 18 6.24 -14.12 7.15
CA GLU A 18 5.93 -13.03 8.06
C GLU A 18 5.65 -11.74 7.26
N ARG A 19 5.04 -10.75 7.93
CA ARG A 19 4.85 -9.43 7.33
C ARG A 19 6.18 -8.73 7.06
N ILE A 20 6.24 -8.02 5.95
CA ILE A 20 7.36 -7.13 5.67
C ILE A 20 7.01 -5.71 6.13
N ARG A 21 7.90 -5.08 6.90
CA ARG A 21 7.82 -3.66 7.26
C ARG A 21 9.00 -2.88 6.70
N ILE A 22 8.70 -1.95 5.81
CA ILE A 22 9.68 -1.01 5.26
C ILE A 22 9.82 0.15 6.26
N ARG A 23 10.86 0.09 7.10
CA ARG A 23 11.11 1.06 8.17
C ARG A 23 12.26 2.01 7.88
N ALA A 24 13.10 1.71 6.91
CA ALA A 24 14.18 2.58 6.50
C ALA A 24 13.81 3.35 5.23
N PRO A 25 14.08 4.66 5.15
CA PRO A 25 13.75 5.45 3.99
C PRO A 25 14.67 5.19 2.79
N TYR A 26 14.36 5.85 1.67
CA TYR A 26 15.11 5.81 0.42
C TYR A 26 15.16 4.41 -0.19
N VAL A 27 13.99 3.79 -0.30
CA VAL A 27 13.83 2.44 -0.87
C VAL A 27 13.04 2.50 -2.17
N THR A 28 13.57 1.89 -3.22
CA THR A 28 12.84 1.66 -4.46
C THR A 28 12.73 0.15 -4.72
N LEU A 29 11.50 -0.35 -4.89
CA LEU A 29 11.23 -1.72 -5.34
C LEU A 29 10.86 -1.68 -6.82
N VAL A 30 11.70 -2.28 -7.69
CA VAL A 30 11.57 -2.22 -9.14
C VAL A 30 11.11 -3.56 -9.69
N GLY A 31 9.80 -3.81 -9.67
CA GLY A 31 9.23 -5.07 -10.18
C GLY A 31 9.42 -5.27 -11.68
N SER A 32 9.56 -4.19 -12.46
CA SER A 32 9.84 -4.27 -13.92
C SER A 32 11.20 -4.85 -14.27
N SER A 33 12.09 -5.03 -13.31
CA SER A 33 13.36 -5.74 -13.52
C SER A 33 13.21 -7.26 -13.60
N ALA A 34 12.07 -7.79 -13.14
CA ALA A 34 11.80 -9.22 -13.16
C ALA A 34 11.58 -9.74 -14.58
N PRO A 35 12.03 -10.94 -14.90
CA PRO A 35 11.73 -11.58 -16.18
C PRO A 35 10.27 -12.04 -16.27
N GLY A 36 9.84 -12.45 -17.47
CA GLY A 36 8.53 -13.07 -17.74
C GLY A 36 7.36 -12.24 -17.19
N ASP A 37 6.47 -12.87 -16.46
CA ASP A 37 5.26 -12.26 -15.92
C ASP A 37 5.47 -11.43 -14.65
N GLY A 38 6.72 -11.19 -14.25
CA GLY A 38 7.06 -10.39 -13.09
C GLY A 38 6.83 -11.10 -11.74
N VAL A 39 6.79 -10.32 -10.65
CA VAL A 39 6.75 -10.84 -9.27
C VAL A 39 5.40 -10.56 -8.61
N CYS A 40 4.89 -11.58 -7.92
CA CYS A 40 3.78 -11.49 -7.00
C CYS A 40 4.26 -11.76 -5.57
N ILE A 41 4.06 -10.82 -4.68
CA ILE A 41 4.33 -10.98 -3.24
C ILE A 41 3.01 -11.42 -2.60
N ALA A 42 3.00 -12.60 -1.98
CA ALA A 42 1.78 -13.22 -1.47
C ALA A 42 1.93 -13.78 -0.06
N GLY A 43 0.82 -14.08 0.60
CA GLY A 43 0.76 -14.81 1.87
C GLY A 43 0.79 -13.94 3.11
N ASN A 44 1.29 -12.72 3.04
CA ASN A 44 1.26 -11.77 4.14
C ASN A 44 1.32 -10.32 3.63
N THR A 45 1.21 -9.34 4.53
CA THR A 45 1.20 -7.91 4.22
C THR A 45 2.58 -7.34 3.98
N VAL A 46 2.63 -6.27 3.17
CA VAL A 46 3.78 -5.36 3.10
C VAL A 46 3.34 -3.99 3.61
N GLU A 47 3.99 -3.52 4.67
CA GLU A 47 3.68 -2.27 5.35
C GLU A 47 4.79 -1.24 5.13
N ILE A 48 4.43 0.01 4.81
CA ILE A 48 5.34 1.14 4.73
C ILE A 48 5.20 1.95 6.02
N GLU A 49 6.28 2.04 6.79
CA GLU A 49 6.34 2.75 8.07
C GLU A 49 7.43 3.85 8.05
N THR A 50 7.69 4.43 6.89
CA THR A 50 8.76 5.41 6.68
C THR A 50 8.41 6.40 5.57
N HIS A 51 9.40 7.08 5.01
CA HIS A 51 9.27 8.05 3.91
C HIS A 51 10.22 7.72 2.76
N ASP A 52 10.05 8.41 1.62
CA ASP A 52 10.89 8.26 0.42
C ASP A 52 10.92 6.80 -0.07
N VAL A 53 9.73 6.26 -0.40
CA VAL A 53 9.55 4.90 -0.89
C VAL A 53 8.89 4.92 -2.26
N ILE A 54 9.45 4.18 -3.19
CA ILE A 54 8.91 3.97 -4.54
C ILE A 54 8.67 2.47 -4.73
N ILE A 55 7.45 2.10 -5.11
CA ILE A 55 7.08 0.71 -5.44
C ILE A 55 6.47 0.71 -6.84
N ARG A 56 7.04 -0.08 -7.74
CA ARG A 56 6.60 -0.15 -9.14
C ARG A 56 6.52 -1.57 -9.67
N HIS A 57 5.48 -1.82 -10.50
CA HIS A 57 5.30 -3.06 -11.27
C HIS A 57 5.32 -4.33 -10.42
N LEU A 58 4.63 -4.32 -9.28
CA LEU A 58 4.50 -5.47 -8.37
C LEU A 58 3.04 -5.82 -8.15
N ARG A 59 2.81 -7.09 -7.84
CA ARG A 59 1.51 -7.60 -7.41
C ARG A 59 1.59 -8.00 -5.95
N PHE A 60 0.59 -7.58 -5.17
CA PHE A 60 0.46 -7.93 -3.75
C PHE A 60 -0.82 -8.73 -3.57
N ARG A 61 -0.71 -9.92 -3.00
CA ARG A 61 -1.80 -10.88 -2.76
C ARG A 61 -1.71 -11.41 -1.35
N ARG A 62 -2.23 -10.64 -0.40
CA ARG A 62 -2.15 -11.00 1.01
C ARG A 62 -2.72 -12.38 1.26
N GLY A 63 -3.92 -12.66 0.77
CA GLY A 63 -4.58 -13.95 0.89
C GLY A 63 -5.05 -14.27 2.31
N ALA A 64 -5.70 -15.44 2.47
CA ALA A 64 -6.28 -15.87 3.75
C ALA A 64 -5.30 -16.62 4.66
N THR A 65 -4.00 -16.61 4.38
CA THR A 65 -2.98 -17.15 5.28
C THR A 65 -2.89 -16.27 6.52
N TRP A 66 -2.69 -16.84 7.68
CA TRP A 66 -2.58 -16.09 8.94
C TRP A 66 -3.78 -15.19 9.24
N VAL A 67 -4.99 -15.76 9.15
CA VAL A 67 -6.25 -15.02 9.33
C VAL A 67 -6.44 -14.36 10.71
N GLY A 68 -5.61 -14.64 11.70
CA GLY A 68 -5.60 -13.92 12.97
C GLY A 68 -5.16 -12.46 12.87
N ASP A 69 -4.54 -12.08 11.77
CA ASP A 69 -3.94 -10.77 11.51
C ASP A 69 -4.73 -10.03 10.43
N ARG A 70 -5.68 -9.20 10.82
CA ARG A 70 -6.46 -8.38 9.90
C ARG A 70 -5.62 -7.20 9.41
N ASN A 71 -5.10 -7.31 8.20
CA ASN A 71 -4.27 -6.28 7.57
C ASN A 71 -4.42 -6.24 6.05
N ASP A 72 -3.88 -5.18 5.47
CA ASP A 72 -3.92 -4.89 4.04
C ASP A 72 -2.98 -5.80 3.24
N SER A 73 -3.16 -5.82 1.92
CA SER A 73 -2.17 -6.42 1.02
C SER A 73 -0.91 -5.57 0.92
N LEU A 74 -1.09 -4.26 0.72
CA LEU A 74 -0.05 -3.24 0.73
C LEU A 74 -0.59 -2.04 1.48
N GLY A 75 0.06 -1.61 2.56
CA GLY A 75 -0.46 -0.49 3.34
C GLY A 75 0.54 0.04 4.34
N GLY A 76 0.03 0.52 5.47
CA GLY A 76 0.86 0.97 6.57
C GLY A 76 0.62 2.43 6.95
N ASN A 77 1.59 2.98 7.67
CA ASN A 77 1.54 4.35 8.19
C ASN A 77 2.74 5.17 7.67
N PRO A 78 2.84 5.41 6.35
CA PRO A 78 3.95 6.14 5.79
C PRO A 78 3.94 7.61 6.19
N VAL A 79 5.12 8.18 6.41
CA VAL A 79 5.28 9.59 6.74
C VAL A 79 5.06 10.47 5.51
N GLY A 80 5.68 10.13 4.40
CA GLY A 80 5.52 10.90 3.16
C GLY A 80 6.49 10.55 2.05
N ASN A 81 6.36 11.23 0.92
CA ASN A 81 7.15 11.03 -0.31
C ASN A 81 7.02 9.57 -0.81
N ILE A 82 5.80 9.16 -1.11
CA ILE A 82 5.49 7.79 -1.52
C ILE A 82 5.01 7.79 -2.97
N ILE A 83 5.56 6.88 -3.78
CA ILE A 83 5.06 6.60 -5.13
C ILE A 83 4.70 5.12 -5.22
N ILE A 84 3.44 4.83 -5.54
CA ILE A 84 2.94 3.50 -5.89
C ILE A 84 2.48 3.59 -7.35
N ASP A 85 3.12 2.82 -8.22
CA ASP A 85 2.93 2.95 -9.66
C ASP A 85 2.89 1.58 -10.35
N HIS A 86 1.85 1.33 -11.17
CA HIS A 86 1.62 0.04 -11.82
C HIS A 86 1.61 -1.13 -10.83
N VAL A 87 0.89 -0.98 -9.72
CA VAL A 87 0.76 -2.00 -8.68
C VAL A 87 -0.64 -2.59 -8.72
N SER A 88 -0.74 -3.89 -8.46
CA SER A 88 -2.02 -4.56 -8.22
C SER A 88 -2.03 -5.12 -6.81
N ALA A 89 -2.95 -4.63 -5.97
CA ALA A 89 -3.16 -5.10 -4.61
C ALA A 89 -4.54 -5.75 -4.47
N SER A 90 -4.58 -6.99 -4.02
CA SER A 90 -5.82 -7.75 -3.84
C SER A 90 -5.72 -8.70 -2.64
N TRP A 91 -6.89 -9.20 -2.24
CA TRP A 91 -7.02 -10.23 -1.20
C TRP A 91 -6.54 -9.76 0.19
N GLY A 92 -6.68 -8.47 0.47
CA GLY A 92 -6.52 -7.91 1.80
C GLY A 92 -7.57 -8.45 2.78
N LEU A 93 -7.22 -8.55 4.04
CA LEU A 93 -8.15 -8.97 5.11
C LEU A 93 -8.76 -7.77 5.85
N ASP A 94 -8.25 -6.58 5.61
CA ASP A 94 -8.85 -5.28 5.98
C ASP A 94 -9.12 -4.47 4.71
N GLU A 95 -8.13 -3.75 4.20
CA GLU A 95 -8.16 -3.16 2.87
C GLU A 95 -7.13 -3.84 1.94
N ASN A 96 -7.21 -3.52 0.65
CA ASN A 96 -6.18 -3.97 -0.27
C ASN A 96 -4.97 -3.03 -0.26
N MET A 97 -5.22 -1.69 -0.23
CA MET A 97 -4.14 -0.71 -0.30
C MET A 97 -4.55 0.60 0.37
N SER A 98 -4.07 0.84 1.59
CA SER A 98 -4.45 2.02 2.37
C SER A 98 -3.24 2.79 2.90
N MET A 99 -3.21 4.10 2.60
CA MET A 99 -2.17 5.03 3.05
C MET A 99 -2.77 6.43 3.17
N TYR A 100 -2.81 6.97 4.39
CA TYR A 100 -3.37 8.31 4.62
C TYR A 100 -2.81 9.03 5.83
N ARG A 101 -2.11 8.31 6.71
CA ARG A 101 -1.65 8.82 8.01
C ARG A 101 -0.35 8.16 8.44
N HIS A 102 0.29 8.77 9.44
CA HIS A 102 1.32 8.14 10.25
C HIS A 102 1.13 8.48 11.73
N MET A 103 1.80 7.72 12.59
CA MET A 103 1.78 7.94 14.03
C MET A 103 3.06 8.65 14.43
N HIS A 104 2.92 9.87 14.98
CA HIS A 104 4.04 10.71 15.40
C HIS A 104 4.14 10.72 16.93
N ARG A 105 5.32 10.41 17.43
CA ARG A 105 5.67 10.56 18.85
C ARG A 105 6.51 11.80 19.04
N PRO A 106 5.99 12.84 19.76
CA PRO A 106 6.74 14.07 19.96
C PRO A 106 8.06 13.80 20.70
N PRO A 107 9.17 14.43 20.29
CA PRO A 107 10.40 14.44 21.09
C PRO A 107 10.12 15.00 22.49
N GLY A 108 10.63 14.36 23.52
CA GLY A 108 10.39 14.79 24.90
C GLY A 108 9.18 14.19 25.60
N GLY A 109 8.46 13.30 24.93
CA GLY A 109 7.28 12.62 25.47
C GLY A 109 5.97 13.33 25.12
N GLY A 110 4.87 12.73 25.55
CA GLY A 110 3.50 13.17 25.23
C GLY A 110 2.72 12.08 24.49
N PRO A 111 1.41 12.31 24.26
CA PRO A 111 0.59 11.34 23.54
C PRO A 111 1.03 11.19 22.09
N GLU A 112 0.90 9.99 21.57
CA GLU A 112 1.10 9.74 20.15
C GLU A 112 0.05 10.48 19.33
N LEU A 113 0.47 11.19 18.29
CA LEU A 113 -0.36 11.99 17.42
C LEU A 113 -0.58 11.29 16.09
N LYS A 114 -1.82 11.25 15.63
CA LYS A 114 -2.16 10.81 14.30
C LYS A 114 -2.04 11.99 13.34
N LEU A 115 -1.05 11.97 12.46
CA LEU A 115 -0.80 13.02 11.47
C LEU A 115 -1.05 12.51 10.05
N PRO A 116 -1.45 13.37 9.11
CA PRO A 116 -1.61 12.96 7.72
C PRO A 116 -0.28 12.57 7.09
N THR A 117 -0.30 11.58 6.22
CA THR A 117 0.82 11.34 5.29
C THR A 117 0.92 12.49 4.30
N VAL A 118 2.11 12.84 3.83
CA VAL A 118 2.32 13.92 2.87
C VAL A 118 2.95 13.41 1.58
N ASN A 119 2.62 14.04 0.44
CA ASN A 119 3.22 13.74 -0.87
C ASN A 119 3.07 12.25 -1.26
N ILE A 120 1.86 11.73 -1.30
CA ILE A 120 1.57 10.40 -1.85
C ILE A 120 1.17 10.54 -3.31
N THR A 121 1.72 9.71 -4.17
CA THR A 121 1.20 9.46 -5.51
C THR A 121 0.89 7.97 -5.66
N ILE A 122 -0.37 7.65 -5.95
CA ILE A 122 -0.79 6.29 -6.35
C ILE A 122 -1.36 6.40 -7.75
N GLN A 123 -0.74 5.71 -8.72
CA GLN A 123 -1.14 5.82 -10.10
C GLN A 123 -1.09 4.49 -10.85
N ASN A 124 -1.89 4.39 -11.93
CA ASN A 124 -1.91 3.23 -12.83
C ASN A 124 -2.06 1.89 -12.08
N SER A 125 -2.79 1.88 -10.98
CA SER A 125 -2.81 0.77 -10.02
C SER A 125 -4.21 0.22 -9.82
N ILE A 126 -4.29 -1.01 -9.33
CA ILE A 126 -5.54 -1.72 -9.09
C ILE A 126 -5.63 -2.11 -7.63
N SER A 127 -6.78 -1.81 -7.01
CA SER A 127 -7.17 -2.29 -5.68
C SER A 127 -8.47 -3.07 -5.84
N SER A 128 -8.42 -4.40 -5.75
CA SER A 128 -9.57 -5.24 -6.06
C SER A 128 -9.67 -6.49 -5.20
N GLU A 129 -10.87 -7.07 -5.16
CA GLU A 129 -11.11 -8.38 -4.59
C GLU A 129 -10.66 -8.52 -3.12
N GLY A 130 -11.03 -7.58 -2.27
CA GLY A 130 -10.83 -7.69 -0.83
C GLY A 130 -11.51 -8.94 -0.27
N LEU A 131 -10.87 -9.67 0.65
CA LEU A 131 -11.42 -10.88 1.24
C LEU A 131 -12.35 -10.57 2.42
N ASN A 132 -13.57 -11.10 2.37
CA ASN A 132 -14.59 -10.81 3.39
C ASN A 132 -14.44 -11.68 4.67
N THR A 133 -13.22 -11.96 5.10
CA THR A 133 -12.93 -12.79 6.27
C THR A 133 -13.42 -12.15 7.58
N TYR A 134 -13.40 -10.82 7.66
CA TYR A 134 -13.81 -10.04 8.85
C TYR A 134 -14.91 -9.03 8.55
N HIS A 135 -15.71 -9.25 7.51
CA HIS A 135 -16.63 -8.23 6.98
C HIS A 135 -15.93 -6.94 6.53
N HIS A 136 -14.68 -7.04 6.11
CA HIS A 136 -13.79 -5.97 5.70
C HIS A 136 -13.19 -6.21 4.29
N ALA A 137 -13.97 -6.70 3.35
CA ALA A 137 -13.53 -6.81 1.95
C ALA A 137 -13.42 -5.41 1.31
N PHE A 138 -12.58 -4.53 1.86
CA PHE A 138 -12.51 -3.13 1.46
C PHE A 138 -11.39 -2.86 0.45
N GLY A 139 -11.60 -1.86 -0.39
CA GLY A 139 -10.61 -1.43 -1.37
C GLY A 139 -9.46 -0.67 -0.73
N SER A 140 -9.70 0.59 -0.36
CA SER A 140 -8.65 1.47 0.14
C SER A 140 -9.21 2.58 1.04
N THR A 141 -8.47 2.95 2.09
CA THR A 141 -8.58 4.26 2.72
C THR A 141 -7.39 5.09 2.28
N LEU A 142 -7.66 6.19 1.57
CA LEU A 142 -6.66 7.08 1.00
C LEU A 142 -6.86 8.50 1.52
N GLY A 143 -5.84 9.34 1.42
CA GLY A 143 -5.89 10.72 1.86
C GLY A 143 -4.49 11.30 2.04
N GLY A 144 -4.35 12.22 2.98
CA GLY A 144 -3.10 12.91 3.24
C GLY A 144 -3.04 14.31 2.62
N LEU A 145 -1.90 14.96 2.72
CA LEU A 145 -1.65 16.29 2.18
C LEU A 145 -0.81 16.22 0.91
N ASN A 146 -1.05 17.08 -0.05
CA ASN A 146 -0.38 17.07 -1.37
C ASN A 146 -0.40 15.69 -2.03
N SER A 147 -1.53 15.03 -2.03
CA SER A 147 -1.65 13.65 -2.51
C SER A 147 -2.33 13.59 -3.86
N THR A 148 -1.89 12.68 -4.71
CA THR A 148 -2.45 12.47 -6.07
C THR A 148 -2.79 11.01 -6.29
N PHE A 149 -4.04 10.77 -6.70
CA PHE A 149 -4.55 9.46 -7.05
C PHE A 149 -5.03 9.50 -8.50
N HIS A 150 -4.34 8.77 -9.39
CA HIS A 150 -4.48 9.00 -10.81
C HIS A 150 -4.47 7.70 -11.62
N ARG A 151 -5.46 7.52 -12.52
CA ARG A 151 -5.60 6.31 -13.35
C ARG A 151 -5.62 5.00 -12.57
N ASN A 152 -6.33 4.98 -11.45
CA ASN A 152 -6.48 3.78 -10.66
C ASN A 152 -7.84 3.12 -10.91
N LEU A 153 -7.90 1.82 -10.60
CA LEU A 153 -9.12 1.04 -10.62
C LEU A 153 -9.40 0.47 -9.23
N TRP A 154 -10.60 0.74 -8.69
CA TRP A 154 -11.16 0.04 -7.55
C TRP A 154 -12.30 -0.83 -8.02
N ALA A 155 -12.20 -2.15 -7.83
CA ALA A 155 -13.18 -3.08 -8.35
C ALA A 155 -13.42 -4.26 -7.41
N SER A 156 -14.66 -4.75 -7.39
CA SER A 156 -15.02 -6.00 -6.68
C SER A 156 -14.66 -5.98 -5.18
N ASN A 157 -14.82 -4.81 -4.53
CA ASN A 157 -14.71 -4.68 -3.09
C ASN A 157 -16.09 -4.36 -2.50
N THR A 158 -16.35 -4.73 -1.26
CA THR A 158 -17.63 -4.46 -0.61
C THR A 158 -17.82 -3.00 -0.21
N GLY A 159 -16.74 -2.22 -0.16
CA GLY A 159 -16.76 -0.78 0.15
C GLY A 159 -15.38 -0.17 0.10
N ARG A 160 -15.25 1.09 0.48
CA ARG A 160 -14.02 1.89 0.44
C ARG A 160 -13.34 1.83 -0.93
N ASN A 161 -14.05 2.29 -1.96
CA ASN A 161 -13.59 2.30 -3.35
C ASN A 161 -13.26 3.71 -3.92
N PRO A 162 -12.35 4.50 -3.31
CA PRO A 162 -11.82 4.45 -1.96
C PRO A 162 -12.69 5.19 -0.95
N SER A 163 -12.43 5.07 0.35
CA SER A 163 -12.81 6.05 1.35
C SER A 163 -11.70 7.07 1.55
N VAL A 164 -12.07 8.29 1.98
CA VAL A 164 -11.10 9.33 2.29
C VAL A 164 -10.87 9.35 3.79
N GLY A 165 -9.61 9.12 4.18
CA GLY A 165 -9.14 9.23 5.55
C GLY A 165 -8.49 10.60 5.80
N MET A 166 -8.49 11.02 7.05
CA MET A 166 -7.90 12.24 7.62
C MET A 166 -7.29 13.27 6.65
N TYR A 167 -7.83 14.47 6.67
CA TYR A 167 -7.37 15.66 5.96
C TYR A 167 -7.24 15.48 4.44
N GLY A 168 -7.92 16.30 3.69
CA GLY A 168 -7.99 16.17 2.25
C GLY A 168 -7.39 17.36 1.53
N ASP A 169 -6.10 17.31 1.24
CA ASP A 169 -5.53 18.07 0.14
C ASP A 169 -4.98 17.08 -0.87
N PHE A 170 -5.88 16.61 -1.75
CA PHE A 170 -5.55 15.57 -2.72
C PHE A 170 -6.33 15.75 -4.02
N THR A 171 -5.78 15.20 -5.08
CA THR A 171 -6.39 15.16 -6.40
C THR A 171 -6.73 13.73 -6.80
N PHE A 172 -7.99 13.49 -7.14
CA PHE A 172 -8.42 12.28 -7.84
C PHE A 172 -8.61 12.61 -9.32
N ALA A 173 -7.90 11.92 -10.21
CA ALA A 173 -8.00 12.12 -11.62
C ALA A 173 -8.09 10.81 -12.40
N THR A 174 -9.03 10.72 -13.33
CA THR A 174 -9.17 9.61 -14.30
C THR A 174 -9.12 8.22 -13.65
N SER A 175 -9.80 8.05 -12.51
CA SER A 175 -9.88 6.77 -11.79
C SER A 175 -11.26 6.15 -11.99
N PHE A 176 -11.35 4.83 -11.95
CA PHE A 176 -12.58 4.07 -12.16
C PHE A 176 -12.94 3.28 -10.89
N ILE A 177 -14.25 3.18 -10.64
CA ILE A 177 -14.83 2.49 -9.49
C ILE A 177 -15.91 1.53 -10.01
N PHE A 178 -15.81 0.24 -9.66
CA PHE A 178 -16.78 -0.80 -9.98
C PHE A 178 -17.14 -1.65 -8.76
#